data_76cb1b340d8e6b1c8bde062ac64d9759
#
_entry.id   76cb1b340d8e6b1c8bde062ac64d9759
#
_cell.length_a   1.000
_cell.length_b   1.000
_cell.length_c   1.000
_cell.angle_alpha   90.00
_cell.angle_beta   90.00
_cell.angle_gamma   90.00
#
_symmetry.space_group_name_H-M   'P 1'
#
loop_
_entity.id
_entity.type
_entity.pdbx_description
1 polymer ?
#
loop_
_entity_poly.entity_id
_entity_poly.type
_entity_poly.pdbx_seq_one_letter_code
_entity_poly.pdbx_strand_id
1 'polypeptide(L)'
;MKKVGVLALQGAFIEHEKMLEQLGVSCIELRNKEDLEKPYDGIILPGGESTVQGKLLKELDMFDTIKKQIEAGMPVLATCAGLILLAKDIKDQEETYFGTIPMCVKRNAYGRQLGSFFTTKEVDGVGEVPMTFIRAPYV
;
A
#
# COMPACT_ATOMS: atom_id res chain seq x y z
N MET A 1 21.66 -8.91 -2.77
CA MET A 1 20.65 -8.24 -3.62
C MET A 1 19.35 -8.11 -2.82
N LYS A 2 18.77 -6.95 -2.82
CA LYS A 2 17.49 -6.71 -2.14
C LYS A 2 16.33 -7.30 -2.93
N LYS A 3 15.36 -7.85 -2.22
CA LYS A 3 14.14 -8.40 -2.80
C LYS A 3 12.93 -7.77 -2.13
N VAL A 4 11.96 -7.34 -2.91
CA VAL A 4 10.76 -6.67 -2.42
C VAL A 4 9.54 -7.55 -2.67
N GLY A 5 8.74 -7.75 -1.63
CA GLY A 5 7.43 -8.40 -1.76
C GLY A 5 6.39 -7.36 -2.15
N VAL A 6 5.63 -7.63 -3.19
CA VAL A 6 4.54 -6.77 -3.64
C VAL A 6 3.22 -7.48 -3.36
N LEU A 7 2.38 -6.88 -2.53
CA LEU A 7 1.06 -7.46 -2.25
C LEU A 7 0.23 -7.45 -3.54
N ALA A 8 -0.11 -8.63 -4.04
CA ALA A 8 -0.73 -8.82 -5.35
C ALA A 8 -2.10 -9.49 -5.26
N LEU A 9 -2.98 -8.95 -4.41
CA LEU A 9 -4.34 -9.43 -4.22
C LEU A 9 -5.34 -8.65 -5.05
N GLN A 10 -5.20 -7.33 -5.09
CA GLN A 10 -6.10 -6.43 -5.81
C GLN A 10 -5.37 -5.10 -5.98
N GLY A 11 -5.63 -4.44 -7.09
CA GLY A 11 -5.12 -3.09 -7.34
C GLY A 11 -3.89 -3.03 -8.24
N ALA A 12 -3.15 -1.95 -8.11
CA ALA A 12 -2.08 -1.57 -9.04
C ALA A 12 -0.71 -2.19 -8.68
N PHE A 13 -0.66 -3.51 -8.48
CA PHE A 13 0.58 -4.17 -8.10
C PHE A 13 1.57 -4.34 -9.28
N ILE A 14 1.07 -4.53 -10.48
CA ILE A 14 1.94 -4.70 -11.68
C ILE A 14 2.77 -3.44 -11.93
N GLU A 15 2.21 -2.27 -11.71
CA GLU A 15 2.89 -1.00 -11.90
C GLU A 15 4.11 -0.87 -10.98
N HIS A 16 3.98 -1.32 -9.74
CA HIS A 16 5.10 -1.36 -8.79
C HIS A 16 6.16 -2.38 -9.22
N GLU A 17 5.73 -3.54 -9.70
CA GLU A 17 6.66 -4.57 -10.19
C GLU A 17 7.49 -4.06 -11.35
N LYS A 18 6.87 -3.38 -12.32
CA LYS A 18 7.57 -2.79 -13.46
C LYS A 18 8.57 -1.73 -13.03
N MET A 19 8.21 -0.91 -12.06
CA MET A 19 9.12 0.10 -11.52
C MET A 19 10.32 -0.53 -10.84
N LEU A 20 10.11 -1.56 -10.03
CA LEU A 20 11.19 -2.31 -9.39
C LEU A 20 12.12 -2.95 -10.41
N GLU A 21 11.57 -3.52 -11.48
CA GLU A 21 12.34 -4.09 -12.57
C GLU A 21 13.24 -3.04 -13.22
N GLN A 22 12.70 -1.85 -13.51
CA GLN A 22 13.47 -0.73 -14.05
C GLN A 22 14.62 -0.30 -13.14
N LEU A 23 14.42 -0.42 -11.82
CA LEU A 23 15.44 -0.10 -10.83
C LEU A 23 16.43 -1.24 -10.58
N GLY A 24 16.27 -2.36 -11.27
CA GLY A 24 17.13 -3.53 -11.08
C GLY A 24 16.90 -4.26 -9.76
N VAL A 25 15.74 -4.10 -9.15
CA VAL A 25 15.37 -4.72 -7.89
C VAL A 25 14.51 -5.95 -8.14
N SER A 26 14.87 -7.09 -7.54
CA SER A 26 14.05 -8.29 -7.60
C SER A 26 12.76 -8.11 -6.79
N CYS A 27 11.67 -8.63 -7.31
CA CYS A 27 10.41 -8.63 -6.57
C CYS A 27 9.76 -10.01 -6.59
N ILE A 28 8.90 -10.26 -5.62
CA ILE A 28 8.02 -11.42 -5.59
C ILE A 28 6.59 -10.95 -5.35
N GLU A 29 5.64 -11.61 -5.97
CA GLU A 29 4.22 -11.36 -5.71
C GLU A 29 3.79 -12.09 -4.46
N LEU A 30 3.16 -11.37 -3.53
CA LEU A 30 2.58 -11.95 -2.32
C LEU A 30 1.09 -12.19 -2.58
N ARG A 31 0.73 -13.40 -2.96
CA ARG A 31 -0.62 -13.78 -3.37
C ARG A 31 -1.32 -14.72 -2.40
N ASN A 32 -0.55 -15.44 -1.61
CA ASN A 32 -1.06 -16.43 -0.67
C ASN A 32 -0.16 -16.49 0.56
N LYS A 33 -0.59 -17.26 1.54
CA LYS A 33 0.13 -17.39 2.80
C LYS A 33 1.55 -17.95 2.62
N GLU A 34 1.73 -18.89 1.73
CA GLU A 34 3.00 -19.53 1.45
C GLU A 34 4.03 -18.53 0.91
N ASP A 35 3.59 -17.56 0.13
CA ASP A 35 4.48 -16.51 -0.40
C ASP A 35 5.11 -15.68 0.73
N LEU A 36 4.41 -15.53 1.85
CA LEU A 36 4.91 -14.75 3.00
C LEU A 36 6.06 -15.44 3.73
N GLU A 37 6.27 -16.72 3.50
CA GLU A 37 7.38 -17.49 4.06
C GLU A 37 8.67 -17.32 3.28
N LYS A 38 8.59 -16.79 2.06
CA LYS A 38 9.76 -16.52 1.22
C LYS A 38 10.55 -15.33 1.76
N PRO A 39 11.87 -15.29 1.55
CA PRO A 39 12.67 -14.15 2.02
C PRO A 39 12.45 -12.91 1.15
N TYR A 40 12.17 -11.79 1.78
CA TYR A 40 12.14 -10.47 1.16
C TYR A 40 12.52 -9.40 2.19
N ASP A 41 13.01 -8.27 1.71
CA ASP A 41 13.61 -7.23 2.55
C ASP A 41 12.68 -6.04 2.80
N GLY A 42 11.55 -6.00 2.12
CA GLY A 42 10.56 -4.95 2.26
C GLY A 42 9.25 -5.34 1.58
N ILE A 43 8.19 -4.63 1.90
CA ILE A 43 6.84 -4.89 1.36
C ILE A 43 6.29 -3.63 0.70
N ILE A 44 5.64 -3.79 -0.46
CA ILE A 44 4.85 -2.74 -1.08
C ILE A 44 3.37 -3.11 -0.95
N LEU A 45 2.60 -2.17 -0.41
CA LEU A 45 1.14 -2.24 -0.35
C LEU A 45 0.58 -1.30 -1.42
N PRO A 46 0.08 -1.83 -2.54
CA PRO A 46 -0.29 -1.00 -3.68
C PRO A 46 -1.63 -0.28 -3.50
N GLY A 47 -1.87 0.70 -4.36
CA GLY A 47 -3.18 1.33 -4.50
C GLY A 47 -4.23 0.37 -5.01
N GLY A 48 -5.49 0.70 -4.80
CA GLY A 48 -6.63 -0.10 -5.20
C GLY A 48 -7.83 0.20 -4.31
N GLU A 49 -8.53 -0.82 -3.87
CA GLU A 49 -9.67 -0.70 -2.97
C GLU A 49 -9.35 -1.33 -1.61
N SER A 50 -9.22 -0.49 -0.58
CA SER A 50 -8.78 -0.93 0.75
C SER A 50 -9.72 -1.94 1.41
N THR A 51 -11.04 -1.78 1.21
CA THR A 51 -12.01 -2.73 1.78
C THR A 51 -11.89 -4.11 1.16
N VAL A 52 -11.65 -4.20 -0.14
CA VAL A 52 -11.42 -5.46 -0.85
C VAL A 52 -10.09 -6.07 -0.45
N GLN A 53 -9.04 -5.28 -0.41
CA GLN A 53 -7.71 -5.75 0.02
C GLN A 53 -7.74 -6.29 1.45
N GLY A 54 -8.38 -5.57 2.36
CA GLY A 54 -8.53 -5.99 3.75
C GLY A 54 -9.30 -7.31 3.89
N LYS A 55 -10.37 -7.46 3.12
CA LYS A 55 -11.16 -8.70 3.09
C LYS A 55 -10.34 -9.87 2.58
N LEU A 56 -9.65 -9.70 1.45
CA LEU A 56 -8.82 -10.76 0.87
C LEU A 56 -7.67 -11.16 1.77
N LEU A 57 -7.03 -10.20 2.45
CA LEU A 57 -5.98 -10.51 3.42
C LEU A 57 -6.46 -11.45 4.52
N LYS A 58 -7.68 -11.25 5.01
CA LYS A 58 -8.27 -12.09 6.05
C LYS A 58 -8.70 -13.45 5.48
N GLU A 59 -9.36 -13.47 4.34
CA GLU A 59 -9.82 -14.71 3.70
C GLU A 59 -8.67 -15.64 3.33
N LEU A 60 -7.54 -15.08 2.90
CA LEU A 60 -6.34 -15.85 2.51
C LEU A 60 -5.39 -16.12 3.68
N ASP A 61 -5.78 -15.74 4.89
CA ASP A 61 -4.98 -15.94 6.11
C ASP A 61 -3.59 -15.29 6.03
N MET A 62 -3.53 -14.11 5.43
CA MET A 62 -2.29 -13.34 5.27
C MET A 62 -2.18 -12.15 6.23
N PHE A 63 -3.31 -11.71 6.78
CA PHE A 63 -3.40 -10.46 7.54
C PHE A 63 -2.46 -10.44 8.74
N ASP A 64 -2.58 -11.43 9.62
CA ASP A 64 -1.80 -11.46 10.87
C ASP A 64 -0.30 -11.59 10.62
N THR A 65 0.09 -12.38 9.63
CA THR A 65 1.50 -12.57 9.29
C THR A 65 2.12 -11.26 8.79
N ILE A 66 1.47 -10.57 7.87
CA ILE A 66 1.96 -9.28 7.36
C ILE A 66 2.01 -8.24 8.48
N LYS A 67 0.97 -8.17 9.30
CA LYS A 67 0.94 -7.24 10.44
C LYS A 67 2.13 -7.48 11.37
N LYS A 68 2.41 -8.73 11.71
CA LYS A 68 3.57 -9.08 12.55
C LYS A 68 4.88 -8.70 11.91
N GLN A 69 5.03 -8.92 10.61
CA GLN A 69 6.24 -8.53 9.88
C GLN A 69 6.47 -7.02 9.95
N ILE A 70 5.42 -6.24 9.74
CA ILE A 70 5.48 -4.77 9.82
C ILE A 70 5.85 -4.32 11.24
N GLU A 71 5.20 -4.87 12.24
CA GLU A 71 5.48 -4.55 13.65
C GLU A 71 6.90 -4.95 14.06
N ALA A 72 7.47 -5.97 13.44
CA ALA A 72 8.84 -6.41 13.67
C ALA A 72 9.88 -5.54 12.96
N GLY A 73 9.47 -4.52 12.21
CA GLY A 73 10.37 -3.57 11.56
C GLY A 73 10.57 -3.77 10.07
N MET A 74 9.75 -4.58 9.40
CA MET A 74 9.82 -4.73 7.95
C MET A 74 9.54 -3.38 7.27
N PRO A 75 10.44 -2.89 6.41
CA PRO A 75 10.20 -1.67 5.66
C PRO A 75 8.96 -1.79 4.76
N VAL A 76 8.13 -0.76 4.74
CA VAL A 76 6.88 -0.76 3.97
C VAL A 76 6.78 0.51 3.14
N LEU A 77 6.45 0.36 1.87
CA LEU A 77 5.99 1.45 1.02
C LEU A 77 4.52 1.22 0.70
N ALA A 78 3.68 2.15 1.06
CA ALA A 78 2.23 2.04 0.87
C ALA A 78 1.69 3.24 0.09
N THR A 79 0.85 2.98 -0.91
CA THR A 79 0.27 4.02 -1.75
C THR A 79 -1.26 3.91 -1.75
N CYS A 80 -1.96 5.04 -1.66
CA CYS A 80 -3.42 5.14 -1.69
C CYS A 80 -4.12 4.13 -0.75
N ALA A 81 -4.73 3.07 -1.29
CA ALA A 81 -5.36 2.02 -0.49
C ALA A 81 -4.39 1.38 0.50
N GLY A 82 -3.14 1.19 0.10
CA GLY A 82 -2.09 0.68 0.98
C GLY A 82 -1.85 1.57 2.19
N LEU A 83 -1.88 2.90 1.99
CA LEU A 83 -1.79 3.86 3.09
C LEU A 83 -2.96 3.68 4.06
N ILE A 84 -4.16 3.50 3.55
CA ILE A 84 -5.37 3.28 4.36
C ILE A 84 -5.22 2.02 5.21
N LEU A 85 -4.63 0.95 4.66
CA LEU A 85 -4.39 -0.28 5.40
C LEU A 85 -3.48 -0.08 6.62
N LEU A 86 -2.54 0.87 6.56
CA LEU A 86 -1.61 1.15 7.65
C LEU A 86 -2.19 2.08 8.71
N ALA A 87 -3.24 2.82 8.41
CA ALA A 87 -3.79 3.83 9.32
C ALA A 87 -4.43 3.22 10.56
N LYS A 88 -4.16 3.81 11.72
CA LYS A 88 -4.75 3.42 12.98
C LYS A 88 -6.23 3.80 13.04
N ASP A 89 -6.60 4.93 12.46
CA ASP A 89 -7.98 5.41 12.41
C ASP A 89 -8.36 5.79 10.98
N ILE A 90 -9.59 5.50 10.61
CA ILE A 90 -10.17 5.88 9.32
C ILE A 90 -11.43 6.68 9.60
N LYS A 91 -11.50 7.89 9.08
CA LYS A 91 -12.63 8.80 9.32
C LYS A 91 -13.94 8.19 8.82
N ASP A 92 -14.96 8.27 9.65
CA ASP A 92 -16.32 7.75 9.39
C ASP A 92 -16.38 6.23 9.15
N GLN A 93 -15.39 5.50 9.66
CA GLN A 93 -15.32 4.04 9.56
C GLN A 93 -14.79 3.46 10.88
N GLU A 94 -15.51 2.50 11.45
CA GLU A 94 -15.06 1.82 12.68
C GLU A 94 -13.99 0.78 12.38
N GLU A 95 -14.12 0.07 11.25
CA GLU A 95 -13.18 -0.95 10.86
C GLU A 95 -11.85 -0.34 10.42
N THR A 96 -10.77 -0.87 10.97
CA THR A 96 -9.41 -0.55 10.55
C THR A 96 -8.71 -1.85 10.14
N TYR A 97 -7.50 -1.74 9.60
CA TYR A 97 -6.77 -2.91 9.10
C TYR A 97 -5.51 -3.13 9.93
N PHE A 98 -4.32 -2.96 9.37
CA PHE A 98 -3.09 -3.20 10.15
C PHE A 98 -2.93 -2.24 11.32
N GLY A 99 -3.30 -0.97 11.14
CA GLY A 99 -3.27 0.01 12.22
C GLY A 99 -1.89 0.24 12.81
N THR A 100 -0.84 0.17 12.00
CA THR A 100 0.54 0.22 12.44
C THR A 100 1.14 1.62 12.45
N ILE A 101 0.46 2.59 11.84
CA ILE A 101 0.88 3.99 11.84
C ILE A 101 -0.18 4.83 12.57
N PRO A 102 0.23 5.62 13.59
CA PRO A 102 -0.71 6.45 14.36
C PRO A 102 -1.16 7.67 13.56
N MET A 103 -2.01 7.45 12.58
CA MET A 103 -2.60 8.51 11.76
C MET A 103 -4.08 8.23 11.50
N CYS A 104 -4.84 9.28 11.24
CA CYS A 104 -6.22 9.22 10.80
C CYS A 104 -6.27 9.59 9.32
N VAL A 105 -6.91 8.76 8.50
CA VAL A 105 -7.04 9.04 7.06
C VAL A 105 -8.50 9.29 6.70
N LYS A 106 -8.70 10.13 5.68
CA LYS A 106 -10.00 10.32 5.04
C LYS A 106 -9.95 9.68 3.66
N ARG A 107 -10.77 8.67 3.45
CA ARG A 107 -10.85 7.96 2.17
C ARG A 107 -11.54 8.86 1.13
N ASN A 108 -11.10 8.74 -0.14
CA ASN A 108 -11.67 9.48 -1.26
C ASN A 108 -11.79 10.99 -0.96
N ALA A 109 -10.77 11.56 -0.31
CA ALA A 109 -10.80 12.94 0.18
C ALA A 109 -10.96 13.97 -0.94
N TYR A 110 -10.51 13.64 -2.15
CA TYR A 110 -10.62 14.50 -3.33
C TYR A 110 -11.84 14.17 -4.19
N GLY A 111 -12.80 13.43 -3.65
CA GLY A 111 -14.08 13.18 -4.28
C GLY A 111 -14.09 12.02 -5.27
N ARG A 112 -15.00 12.11 -6.25
CA ARG A 112 -15.19 11.08 -7.28
C ARG A 112 -14.03 11.09 -8.28
N GLN A 113 -13.94 10.03 -9.10
CA GLN A 113 -12.92 9.94 -10.16
C GLN A 113 -12.98 11.14 -11.12
N LEU A 114 -14.17 11.71 -11.37
CA LEU A 114 -14.32 12.94 -12.17
C LEU A 114 -13.63 14.15 -11.54
N GLY A 115 -13.41 14.13 -10.23
CA GLY A 115 -12.67 15.16 -9.51
C GLY A 115 -11.16 14.92 -9.46
N SER A 116 -10.67 13.93 -10.18
CA SER A 116 -9.24 13.63 -10.25
C SER A 116 -8.49 14.76 -10.93
N PHE A 117 -7.27 15.03 -10.46
CA PHE A 117 -6.46 16.09 -11.02
C PHE A 117 -4.99 15.71 -11.05
N PHE A 118 -4.25 16.41 -11.90
CA PHE A 118 -2.82 16.29 -12.03
C PHE A 118 -2.15 17.60 -11.56
N THR A 119 -1.06 17.47 -10.85
CA THR A 119 -0.27 18.62 -10.41
C THR A 119 1.19 18.23 -10.23
N THR A 120 2.05 19.23 -10.13
CA THR A 120 3.46 19.04 -9.78
C THR A 120 3.71 19.74 -8.46
N LYS A 121 4.25 19.02 -7.49
CA LYS A 121 4.55 19.53 -6.16
C LYS A 121 5.93 19.09 -5.72
N GLU A 122 6.49 19.87 -4.82
CA GLU A 122 7.74 19.50 -4.18
C GLU A 122 7.50 18.44 -3.12
N VAL A 123 8.31 17.37 -3.18
CA VAL A 123 8.33 16.31 -2.18
C VAL A 123 9.63 16.42 -1.41
N ASP A 124 9.53 16.49 -0.09
CA ASP A 124 10.69 16.64 0.79
C ASP A 124 11.72 15.51 0.55
N GLY A 125 12.97 15.91 0.33
CA GLY A 125 14.05 14.98 0.05
C GLY A 125 14.09 14.42 -1.39
N VAL A 126 13.12 14.76 -2.24
CA VAL A 126 13.02 14.25 -3.61
C VAL A 126 13.03 15.38 -4.65
N GLY A 127 12.42 16.52 -4.36
CA GLY A 127 12.25 17.64 -5.28
C GLY A 127 10.86 17.70 -5.90
N GLU A 128 10.73 18.36 -7.05
CA GLU A 128 9.46 18.46 -7.75
C GLU A 128 9.08 17.13 -8.39
N VAL A 129 7.84 16.68 -8.14
CA VAL A 129 7.32 15.42 -8.63
C VAL A 129 5.94 15.66 -9.24
N PRO A 130 5.68 15.14 -10.46
CA PRO A 130 4.35 15.14 -11.02
C PRO A 130 3.46 14.17 -10.22
N MET A 131 2.26 14.61 -9.90
CA MET A 131 1.32 13.84 -9.08
C MET A 131 -0.06 13.79 -9.73
N THR A 132 -0.66 12.60 -9.73
CA THR A 132 -2.03 12.39 -10.17
C THR A 132 -2.87 11.96 -8.98
N PHE A 133 -3.93 12.71 -8.71
CA PHE A 133 -4.85 12.42 -7.60
C PHE A 133 -6.14 11.83 -8.16
N ILE A 134 -6.32 10.54 -7.96
CA ILE A 134 -7.51 9.78 -8.40
C ILE A 134 -8.16 9.20 -7.15
N ARG A 135 -9.30 9.77 -6.71
CA ARG A 135 -10.00 9.35 -5.49
C ARG A 135 -9.04 9.18 -4.30
N ALA A 136 -8.04 10.03 -4.23
CA ALA A 136 -6.96 9.89 -3.25
C ALA A 136 -7.45 10.12 -1.81
N PRO A 137 -6.90 9.39 -0.83
CA PRO A 137 -7.09 9.73 0.57
C PRO A 137 -6.19 10.90 0.97
N TYR A 138 -6.46 11.50 2.14
CA TYR A 138 -5.48 12.33 2.82
C TYR A 138 -5.41 12.00 4.31
N VAL A 139 -4.30 12.33 4.90
CA VAL A 139 -4.03 12.11 6.33
C VAL A 139 -4.59 13.25 7.18
#